data_43260082a58aae3e42d2895296298a6a
#
_entry.id   43260082a58aae3e42d2895296298a6a
#
_cell.length_a   1.000
_cell.length_b   1.000
_cell.length_c   1.000
_cell.angle_alpha   90.00
_cell.angle_beta   90.00
_cell.angle_gamma   90.00
#
_symmetry.space_group_name_H-M   'P 1'
#
loop_
_entity.id
_entity.type
_entity.pdbx_description
1 polymer ?
#
loop_
_entity_poly.entity_id
_entity_poly.type
_entity_poly.pdbx_seq_one_letter_code
_entity_poly.pdbx_strand_id
1 'polypeptide(L)'
;MADLPSSNSNSNDHANGIGNGVSEGQLASFLRAQKKNFLDDLKGGQADGWTVFMGNEAGDLDSIASSIGDAYLSSSFLPSLKKSIPLILTPQVLMTLRPENLLALKLSSIPIDTLLHPEQLPIPPTDLSSAGIKFGLVDHNKLLPQFGAGEVTSIIDHHDDEHAHTDASIREITVPTGSCASLVTKHFQSRWKDTLSSSSSFTSTQEQEQEQVIPAELATLLLSAILIDTTGLRPGRKATSDDYAAASFLYPLSSLALNSNSNSKSNSNSSSSSPGVNPNGNGHIVEFSTDGSNIPEDLTALTENLQTTKMDVSTLTTPQLLLRDYKEYSLPTSSSSFPTLKIGLSTVPLGLKKWLLKESEGFESFLKSVDGYMVDKTLDIEGVLTSFNNAEGKHRRELAIVVRSGGVIKTPEEAHKVLEELKRGLEGSGDILDLKKWDKDVAKDSTKAEVTASASVWESHGDVVMVWKQGNAKSTRKQVAPLLVSD
;
A
#
# COMPACT_ATOMS: atom_id res chain seq x y z
N MET A 1 53.75 -8.69 43.90
CA MET A 1 53.81 -9.75 44.94
C MET A 1 52.36 -9.80 45.47
N ALA A 2 51.56 -10.77 45.25
CA ALA A 2 51.52 -12.19 45.17
C ALA A 2 50.41 -12.62 44.26
N ASP A 3 50.65 -13.45 43.36
CA ASP A 3 50.31 -14.79 42.93
C ASP A 3 48.80 -15.18 42.88
N LEU A 4 48.44 -15.59 41.67
CA LEU A 4 47.29 -16.40 41.25
C LEU A 4 47.27 -17.79 41.93
N PRO A 5 46.13 -18.51 41.85
CA PRO A 5 46.22 -19.71 41.02
C PRO A 5 45.09 -19.90 40.01
N SER A 6 45.51 -20.49 38.92
CA SER A 6 44.73 -21.10 37.86
C SER A 6 43.92 -22.32 38.33
N SER A 7 42.67 -22.46 37.85
CA SER A 7 42.03 -23.77 37.78
C SER A 7 41.27 -23.93 36.48
N ASN A 8 41.77 -24.81 35.63
CA ASN A 8 41.06 -25.44 34.51
C ASN A 8 39.87 -26.25 35.02
N SER A 9 38.71 -26.06 34.40
CA SER A 9 37.69 -27.10 34.36
C SER A 9 37.01 -27.07 33.00
N ASN A 10 37.35 -28.05 32.17
CA ASN A 10 36.56 -28.47 30.99
C ASN A 10 35.18 -28.91 31.44
N SER A 11 34.15 -28.27 30.93
CA SER A 11 32.81 -28.86 30.85
C SER A 11 32.30 -28.69 29.42
N ASN A 12 32.30 -29.80 28.69
CA ASN A 12 31.57 -29.99 27.45
C ASN A 12 30.07 -29.94 27.77
N ASP A 13 29.44 -28.82 27.59
CA ASP A 13 27.98 -28.75 27.48
C ASP A 13 27.61 -28.76 25.98
N HIS A 14 27.23 -29.94 25.49
CA HIS A 14 26.44 -30.09 24.28
C HIS A 14 25.07 -29.46 24.53
N ALA A 15 24.92 -28.15 24.22
CA ALA A 15 23.63 -27.54 24.07
C ALA A 15 23.01 -28.04 22.76
N ASN A 16 22.22 -29.11 22.85
CA ASN A 16 21.23 -29.46 21.85
C ASN A 16 20.21 -28.33 21.74
N GLY A 17 20.48 -27.35 20.89
CA GLY A 17 19.51 -26.41 20.40
C GLY A 17 18.50 -27.12 19.52
N ILE A 18 17.41 -27.63 20.10
CA ILE A 18 16.19 -27.98 19.34
C ILE A 18 15.59 -26.64 18.87
N GLY A 19 16.15 -26.12 17.79
CA GLY A 19 15.47 -25.11 16.98
C GLY A 19 14.31 -25.83 16.31
N ASN A 20 13.07 -25.60 16.78
CA ASN A 20 11.87 -25.85 16.00
C ASN A 20 11.95 -24.95 14.75
N GLY A 21 12.64 -25.42 13.73
CA GLY A 21 12.64 -24.82 12.40
C GLY A 21 11.25 -25.02 11.79
N VAL A 22 10.36 -24.05 12.00
CA VAL A 22 9.20 -23.89 11.11
C VAL A 22 9.81 -23.69 9.72
N SER A 23 9.61 -24.61 8.79
CA SER A 23 10.08 -24.48 7.41
C SER A 23 9.49 -23.20 6.83
N GLU A 24 10.35 -22.36 6.25
CA GLU A 24 9.92 -21.15 5.54
C GLU A 24 8.92 -21.53 4.44
N GLY A 25 7.83 -20.76 4.30
CA GLY A 25 6.81 -21.01 3.27
C GLY A 25 7.39 -20.90 1.85
N GLN A 26 6.74 -21.53 0.90
CA GLN A 26 7.23 -21.61 -0.48
C GLN A 26 7.35 -20.23 -1.13
N LEU A 27 6.39 -19.32 -0.90
CA LEU A 27 6.43 -17.96 -1.41
C LEU A 27 7.57 -17.14 -0.80
N ALA A 28 7.77 -17.24 0.52
CA ALA A 28 8.86 -16.54 1.20
C ALA A 28 10.24 -17.05 0.72
N SER A 29 10.39 -18.36 0.55
CA SER A 29 11.61 -18.99 0.01
C SER A 29 11.91 -18.50 -1.41
N PHE A 30 10.89 -18.41 -2.28
CA PHE A 30 11.02 -17.83 -3.62
C PHE A 30 11.50 -16.37 -3.57
N LEU A 31 10.83 -15.52 -2.80
CA LEU A 31 11.18 -14.12 -2.67
C LEU A 31 12.61 -13.90 -2.19
N ARG A 32 13.02 -14.66 -1.18
CA ARG A 32 14.39 -14.63 -0.64
C ARG A 32 15.42 -15.06 -1.68
N ALA A 33 15.14 -16.13 -2.42
CA ALA A 33 16.03 -16.64 -3.46
C ALA A 33 16.17 -15.63 -4.62
N GLN A 34 15.04 -15.07 -5.10
CA GLN A 34 15.06 -14.08 -6.18
C GLN A 34 15.78 -12.79 -5.75
N LYS A 35 15.52 -12.32 -4.53
CA LYS A 35 16.21 -11.14 -3.97
C LYS A 35 17.72 -11.35 -3.93
N LYS A 36 18.16 -12.49 -3.40
CA LYS A 36 19.60 -12.81 -3.33
C LYS A 36 20.21 -12.86 -4.73
N ASN A 37 19.61 -13.62 -5.64
CA ASN A 37 20.13 -13.82 -7.00
C ASN A 37 20.16 -12.49 -7.77
N PHE A 38 19.11 -11.69 -7.70
CA PHE A 38 19.05 -10.38 -8.33
C PHE A 38 20.15 -9.44 -7.85
N LEU A 39 20.32 -9.33 -6.51
CA LEU A 39 21.35 -8.45 -5.94
C LEU A 39 22.76 -8.95 -6.26
N ASP A 40 22.98 -10.27 -6.32
CA ASP A 40 24.28 -10.85 -6.69
C ASP A 40 24.58 -10.61 -8.19
N ASP A 41 23.61 -10.86 -9.07
CA ASP A 41 23.72 -10.59 -10.51
C ASP A 41 23.95 -9.09 -10.78
N LEU A 42 23.25 -8.21 -10.06
CA LEU A 42 23.39 -6.75 -10.23
C LEU A 42 24.78 -6.27 -9.79
N LYS A 43 25.31 -6.76 -8.65
CA LYS A 43 26.67 -6.47 -8.20
C LYS A 43 27.74 -7.05 -9.13
N GLY A 44 27.45 -8.21 -9.73
CA GLY A 44 28.34 -8.89 -10.68
C GLY A 44 28.30 -8.35 -12.09
N GLY A 45 27.44 -7.36 -12.41
CA GLY A 45 27.24 -6.84 -13.78
C GLY A 45 26.59 -7.86 -14.73
N GLN A 46 25.79 -8.79 -14.20
CA GLN A 46 25.11 -9.88 -14.93
C GLN A 46 23.58 -9.79 -14.80
N ALA A 47 23.06 -8.58 -14.59
CA ALA A 47 21.64 -8.35 -14.34
C ALA A 47 20.76 -8.38 -15.61
N ASP A 48 21.33 -8.57 -16.77
CA ASP A 48 20.56 -8.70 -18.01
C ASP A 48 19.55 -9.85 -17.93
N GLY A 49 18.37 -9.62 -18.48
CA GLY A 49 17.25 -10.58 -18.47
C GLY A 49 16.42 -10.60 -17.18
N TRP A 50 16.72 -9.77 -16.19
CA TRP A 50 15.82 -9.56 -15.05
C TRP A 50 14.66 -8.64 -15.40
N THR A 51 13.47 -8.98 -14.89
CA THR A 51 12.30 -8.11 -14.90
C THR A 51 11.93 -7.74 -13.47
N VAL A 52 11.88 -6.45 -13.19
CA VAL A 52 11.48 -5.88 -11.91
C VAL A 52 10.02 -5.49 -11.98
N PHE A 53 9.18 -6.13 -11.17
CA PHE A 53 7.76 -5.82 -11.04
C PHE A 53 7.54 -4.84 -9.90
N MET A 54 6.80 -3.77 -10.13
CA MET A 54 6.55 -2.76 -9.11
C MET A 54 5.12 -2.23 -9.15
N GLY A 55 4.59 -1.92 -7.97
CA GLY A 55 3.37 -1.13 -7.81
C GLY A 55 3.66 0.37 -7.86
N ASN A 56 2.65 1.18 -7.59
CA ASN A 56 2.79 2.63 -7.55
C ASN A 56 3.47 3.12 -6.24
N GLU A 57 3.82 4.40 -6.21
CA GLU A 57 4.53 5.03 -5.10
C GLU A 57 3.71 5.15 -3.80
N ALA A 58 2.37 4.98 -3.85
CA ALA A 58 1.55 4.98 -2.65
C ALA A 58 1.79 3.75 -1.77
N GLY A 59 2.25 2.63 -2.39
CA GLY A 59 2.67 1.42 -1.68
C GLY A 59 1.56 0.83 -0.81
N ASP A 60 0.32 0.85 -1.27
CA ASP A 60 -0.80 0.20 -0.58
C ASP A 60 -0.78 -1.32 -0.80
N LEU A 61 -1.75 -2.01 -0.21
CA LEU A 61 -1.77 -3.47 -0.26
C LEU A 61 -1.98 -3.99 -1.68
N ASP A 62 -2.73 -3.27 -2.52
CA ASP A 62 -2.97 -3.67 -3.90
C ASP A 62 -1.70 -3.62 -4.73
N SER A 63 -0.92 -2.54 -4.62
CA SER A 63 0.41 -2.40 -5.24
C SER A 63 1.38 -3.50 -4.80
N ILE A 64 1.45 -3.80 -3.50
CA ILE A 64 2.39 -4.80 -2.95
C ILE A 64 1.98 -6.20 -3.38
N ALA A 65 0.70 -6.57 -3.20
CA ALA A 65 0.20 -7.90 -3.53
C ALA A 65 0.28 -8.18 -5.03
N SER A 66 -0.08 -7.20 -5.86
CA SER A 66 -0.01 -7.31 -7.32
C SER A 66 1.41 -7.46 -7.82
N SER A 67 2.39 -6.71 -7.29
CA SER A 67 3.79 -6.85 -7.69
C SER A 67 4.40 -8.20 -7.29
N ILE A 68 4.10 -8.69 -6.07
CA ILE A 68 4.53 -10.02 -5.63
C ILE A 68 3.85 -11.11 -6.48
N GLY A 69 2.54 -10.95 -6.73
CA GLY A 69 1.75 -11.90 -7.51
C GLY A 69 2.24 -12.01 -8.95
N ASP A 70 2.40 -10.88 -9.64
CA ASP A 70 2.86 -10.87 -11.03
C ASP A 70 4.29 -11.41 -11.15
N ALA A 71 5.22 -10.99 -10.28
CA ALA A 71 6.57 -11.52 -10.29
C ALA A 71 6.63 -13.04 -10.08
N TYR A 72 5.85 -13.57 -9.11
CA TYR A 72 5.81 -15.01 -8.84
C TYR A 72 5.19 -15.78 -10.01
N LEU A 73 4.02 -15.34 -10.50
CA LEU A 73 3.27 -16.04 -11.54
C LEU A 73 3.97 -15.94 -12.90
N SER A 74 4.58 -14.78 -13.21
CA SER A 74 5.42 -14.61 -14.40
C SER A 74 6.62 -15.56 -14.38
N SER A 75 7.34 -15.63 -13.27
CA SER A 75 8.46 -16.57 -13.09
C SER A 75 8.03 -18.03 -13.22
N SER A 76 6.81 -18.37 -12.77
CA SER A 76 6.26 -19.71 -12.77
C SER A 76 5.77 -20.15 -14.15
N PHE A 77 5.07 -19.27 -14.85
CA PHE A 77 4.35 -19.61 -16.08
C PHE A 77 4.96 -19.10 -17.37
N LEU A 78 5.87 -18.15 -17.31
CA LEU A 78 6.46 -17.51 -18.49
C LEU A 78 7.97 -17.79 -18.54
N PRO A 79 8.43 -18.75 -19.37
CA PRO A 79 9.85 -19.14 -19.41
C PRO A 79 10.83 -18.00 -19.67
N SER A 80 10.39 -16.97 -20.40
CA SER A 80 11.17 -15.75 -20.67
C SER A 80 11.30 -14.81 -19.44
N LEU A 81 10.49 -15.01 -18.39
CA LEU A 81 10.42 -14.18 -17.19
C LEU A 81 10.83 -14.95 -15.92
N LYS A 82 11.64 -16.02 -16.03
CA LYS A 82 12.15 -16.77 -14.87
C LYS A 82 12.92 -15.90 -13.88
N LYS A 83 13.65 -14.88 -14.39
CA LYS A 83 14.35 -13.86 -13.59
C LYS A 83 13.37 -12.69 -13.30
N SER A 84 12.43 -12.89 -12.39
CA SER A 84 11.43 -11.91 -11.98
C SER A 84 11.52 -11.63 -10.49
N ILE A 85 11.42 -10.34 -10.11
CA ILE A 85 11.48 -9.92 -8.71
C ILE A 85 10.52 -8.77 -8.46
N PRO A 86 9.76 -8.78 -7.33
CA PRO A 86 9.00 -7.60 -6.93
C PRO A 86 9.94 -6.58 -6.25
N LEU A 87 9.79 -5.30 -6.61
CA LEU A 87 10.40 -4.16 -5.94
C LEU A 87 9.31 -3.38 -5.21
N ILE A 88 9.35 -3.43 -3.89
CA ILE A 88 8.40 -2.70 -3.05
C ILE A 88 8.91 -1.27 -2.87
N LEU A 89 8.24 -0.29 -3.50
CA LEU A 89 8.70 1.11 -3.55
C LEU A 89 8.68 1.81 -2.20
N THR A 90 7.91 1.32 -1.25
CA THR A 90 7.96 1.79 0.14
C THR A 90 9.26 1.37 0.80
N PRO A 91 10.10 2.28 1.31
CA PRO A 91 11.29 1.92 2.09
C PRO A 91 10.95 0.97 3.24
N GLN A 92 11.81 0.00 3.53
CA GLN A 92 11.54 -1.04 4.52
C GLN A 92 11.16 -0.47 5.90
N VAL A 93 11.85 0.59 6.33
CA VAL A 93 11.59 1.25 7.62
C VAL A 93 10.22 1.92 7.68
N LEU A 94 9.64 2.26 6.53
CA LEU A 94 8.33 2.91 6.41
C LEU A 94 7.17 1.92 6.25
N MET A 95 7.44 0.62 6.11
CA MET A 95 6.39 -0.40 6.04
C MET A 95 5.46 -0.38 7.27
N THR A 96 5.98 0.06 8.43
CA THR A 96 5.19 0.23 9.66
C THR A 96 4.10 1.30 9.57
N LEU A 97 4.17 2.19 8.57
CA LEU A 97 3.15 3.23 8.34
C LEU A 97 1.84 2.64 7.79
N ARG A 98 1.89 1.41 7.28
CA ARG A 98 0.75 0.69 6.72
C ARG A 98 0.56 -0.66 7.41
N PRO A 99 0.00 -0.66 8.64
CA PRO A 99 -0.15 -1.88 9.42
C PRO A 99 -1.05 -2.92 8.74
N GLU A 100 -1.96 -2.51 7.86
CA GLU A 100 -2.76 -3.39 7.01
C GLU A 100 -1.89 -4.24 6.05
N ASN A 101 -0.82 -3.65 5.48
CA ASN A 101 0.12 -4.36 4.62
C ASN A 101 0.88 -5.42 5.43
N LEU A 102 1.35 -5.03 6.63
CA LEU A 102 2.05 -5.95 7.54
C LEU A 102 1.15 -7.11 7.98
N LEU A 103 -0.13 -6.84 8.24
CA LEU A 103 -1.10 -7.87 8.58
C LEU A 103 -1.28 -8.87 7.43
N ALA A 104 -1.49 -8.38 6.20
CA ALA A 104 -1.66 -9.24 5.03
C ALA A 104 -0.40 -10.07 4.74
N LEU A 105 0.80 -9.47 4.80
CA LEU A 105 2.07 -10.19 4.66
C LEU A 105 2.23 -11.28 5.73
N LYS A 106 1.87 -10.99 6.99
CA LYS A 106 1.90 -11.95 8.09
C LYS A 106 0.93 -13.12 7.85
N LEU A 107 -0.30 -12.84 7.42
CA LEU A 107 -1.30 -13.88 7.09
C LEU A 107 -0.86 -14.75 5.92
N SER A 108 -0.05 -14.20 5.02
CA SER A 108 0.55 -14.87 3.88
C SER A 108 1.94 -15.45 4.19
N SER A 109 2.36 -15.50 5.45
CA SER A 109 3.65 -16.03 5.90
C SER A 109 4.87 -15.43 5.16
N ILE A 110 4.81 -14.14 4.81
CA ILE A 110 5.88 -13.42 4.11
C ILE A 110 6.62 -12.52 5.10
N PRO A 111 7.85 -12.85 5.48
CA PRO A 111 8.70 -11.97 6.27
C PRO A 111 9.13 -10.74 5.46
N ILE A 112 9.15 -9.55 6.06
CA ILE A 112 9.47 -8.28 5.38
C ILE A 112 10.90 -8.31 4.81
N ASP A 113 11.84 -8.99 5.46
CA ASP A 113 13.24 -9.08 5.02
C ASP A 113 13.41 -9.87 3.70
N THR A 114 12.38 -10.62 3.27
CA THR A 114 12.37 -11.31 1.97
C THR A 114 12.08 -10.35 0.81
N LEU A 115 11.48 -9.20 1.08
CA LEU A 115 11.11 -8.20 0.08
C LEU A 115 12.31 -7.33 -0.30
N LEU A 116 12.38 -6.94 -1.58
CA LEU A 116 13.37 -5.98 -2.07
C LEU A 116 12.81 -4.57 -1.97
N HIS A 117 13.61 -3.64 -1.42
CA HIS A 117 13.28 -2.22 -1.30
C HIS A 117 14.33 -1.34 -2.00
N PRO A 118 13.98 -0.11 -2.43
CA PRO A 118 14.87 0.75 -3.22
C PRO A 118 16.23 1.03 -2.55
N GLU A 119 16.24 1.22 -1.22
CA GLU A 119 17.48 1.49 -0.45
C GLU A 119 18.45 0.30 -0.39
N GLN A 120 18.01 -0.88 -0.81
CA GLN A 120 18.84 -2.09 -0.85
C GLN A 120 19.51 -2.30 -2.21
N LEU A 121 19.14 -1.50 -3.21
CA LEU A 121 19.76 -1.55 -4.53
C LEU A 121 21.22 -1.08 -4.44
N PRO A 122 22.18 -1.81 -5.04
CA PRO A 122 23.59 -1.42 -5.02
C PRO A 122 23.93 -0.31 -6.02
N ILE A 123 23.00 0.06 -6.90
CA ILE A 123 23.10 1.15 -7.88
C ILE A 123 21.86 2.04 -7.82
N PRO A 124 21.93 3.29 -8.27
CA PRO A 124 20.76 4.16 -8.38
C PRO A 124 19.64 3.53 -9.22
N PRO A 125 18.37 3.73 -8.89
CA PRO A 125 17.24 3.23 -9.70
C PRO A 125 17.29 3.67 -11.17
N THR A 126 17.84 4.87 -11.48
CA THR A 126 18.04 5.39 -12.83
C THR A 126 18.94 4.51 -13.67
N ASP A 127 19.85 3.76 -13.06
CA ASP A 127 20.87 2.97 -13.74
C ASP A 127 20.44 1.52 -14.00
N LEU A 128 19.30 1.10 -13.45
CA LEU A 128 18.75 -0.26 -13.63
C LEU A 128 18.52 -0.59 -15.11
N SER A 129 17.98 0.35 -15.89
CA SER A 129 17.77 0.18 -17.32
C SER A 129 19.08 -0.06 -18.07
N SER A 130 20.15 0.68 -17.70
CA SER A 130 21.48 0.51 -18.30
C SER A 130 22.14 -0.83 -17.94
N ALA A 131 21.71 -1.45 -16.85
CA ALA A 131 22.11 -2.81 -16.44
C ALA A 131 21.32 -3.92 -17.16
N GLY A 132 20.47 -3.59 -18.15
CA GLY A 132 19.69 -4.56 -18.94
C GLY A 132 18.40 -5.01 -18.27
N ILE A 133 17.97 -4.33 -17.18
CA ILE A 133 16.76 -4.67 -16.44
C ILE A 133 15.54 -4.10 -17.15
N LYS A 134 14.49 -4.92 -17.24
CA LYS A 134 13.16 -4.57 -17.74
C LYS A 134 12.17 -4.37 -16.61
N PHE A 135 11.04 -3.73 -16.90
CA PHE A 135 10.05 -3.38 -15.91
C PHE A 135 8.67 -3.99 -16.21
N GLY A 136 8.03 -4.49 -15.17
CA GLY A 136 6.61 -4.82 -15.13
C GLY A 136 5.89 -3.86 -14.19
N LEU A 137 4.84 -3.22 -14.67
CA LEU A 137 4.05 -2.26 -13.91
C LEU A 137 2.72 -2.87 -13.49
N VAL A 138 2.38 -2.75 -12.21
CA VAL A 138 1.07 -3.13 -11.69
C VAL A 138 0.49 -1.97 -10.89
N ASP A 139 -0.82 -1.79 -10.94
CA ASP A 139 -1.53 -0.73 -10.20
C ASP A 139 -1.09 0.71 -10.59
N HIS A 140 -0.42 0.83 -11.73
CA HIS A 140 -0.13 2.04 -12.49
C HIS A 140 0.36 1.65 -13.89
N ASN A 141 0.30 2.59 -14.84
CA ASN A 141 0.60 2.28 -16.25
C ASN A 141 1.64 3.20 -16.91
N LYS A 142 2.40 3.92 -16.06
CA LYS A 142 3.52 4.76 -16.52
C LYS A 142 4.71 4.60 -15.59
N LEU A 143 5.86 4.27 -16.16
CA LEU A 143 7.10 4.11 -15.39
C LEU A 143 7.46 5.41 -14.66
N LEU A 144 7.77 5.29 -13.39
CA LEU A 144 8.10 6.43 -12.54
C LEU A 144 9.43 7.07 -12.98
N PRO A 145 9.55 8.42 -12.93
CA PRO A 145 10.73 9.15 -13.42
C PRO A 145 12.07 8.69 -12.84
N GLN A 146 12.05 8.20 -11.60
CA GLN A 146 13.26 7.71 -10.93
C GLN A 146 13.87 6.45 -11.55
N PHE A 147 13.18 5.78 -12.47
CA PHE A 147 13.69 4.62 -13.21
C PHE A 147 14.14 4.99 -14.64
N GLY A 148 14.14 6.27 -14.97
CA GLY A 148 14.59 6.77 -16.27
C GLY A 148 13.72 6.31 -17.44
N ALA A 149 14.36 6.04 -18.60
CA ALA A 149 13.71 5.57 -19.82
C ALA A 149 13.79 4.03 -19.96
N GLY A 150 13.44 3.30 -18.91
CA GLY A 150 13.49 1.84 -18.88
C GLY A 150 12.48 1.18 -19.82
N GLU A 151 12.82 0.01 -20.34
CA GLU A 151 11.91 -0.82 -21.16
C GLU A 151 10.82 -1.42 -20.26
N VAL A 152 9.55 -1.10 -20.53
CA VAL A 152 8.40 -1.70 -19.87
C VAL A 152 7.86 -2.83 -20.72
N THR A 153 7.83 -4.05 -20.17
CA THR A 153 7.40 -5.26 -20.90
C THR A 153 6.02 -5.77 -20.49
N SER A 154 5.57 -5.40 -19.31
CA SER A 154 4.27 -5.80 -18.75
C SER A 154 3.58 -4.64 -18.05
N ILE A 155 2.27 -4.50 -18.28
CA ILE A 155 1.40 -3.57 -17.57
C ILE A 155 0.10 -4.30 -17.25
N ILE A 156 -0.25 -4.35 -15.96
CA ILE A 156 -1.58 -4.79 -15.49
C ILE A 156 -2.10 -3.72 -14.54
N ASP A 157 -3.18 -3.00 -14.92
CA ASP A 157 -3.64 -1.84 -14.15
C ASP A 157 -5.16 -1.65 -14.22
N HIS A 158 -5.70 -0.97 -13.22
CA HIS A 158 -7.12 -0.60 -13.13
C HIS A 158 -7.36 0.92 -13.03
N HIS A 159 -6.34 1.72 -13.31
CA HIS A 159 -6.42 3.18 -13.41
C HIS A 159 -6.65 3.65 -14.84
N ASP A 160 -7.00 4.93 -14.99
CA ASP A 160 -7.14 5.55 -16.30
C ASP A 160 -5.84 5.42 -17.09
N ASP A 161 -5.95 5.09 -18.37
CA ASP A 161 -4.79 4.87 -19.24
C ASP A 161 -4.06 6.20 -19.56
N GLU A 162 -2.81 6.30 -19.14
CA GLU A 162 -1.91 7.43 -19.45
C GLU A 162 -1.30 7.34 -20.85
N HIS A 163 -1.63 6.30 -21.64
CA HIS A 163 -1.14 6.06 -23.00
C HIS A 163 0.38 5.95 -23.12
N ALA A 164 1.07 5.59 -22.01
CA ALA A 164 2.48 5.30 -22.00
C ALA A 164 2.75 3.83 -22.33
N HIS A 165 3.98 3.51 -22.79
CA HIS A 165 4.47 2.15 -23.01
C HIS A 165 3.51 1.28 -23.85
N THR A 166 3.04 1.83 -24.97
CA THR A 166 2.08 1.15 -25.88
C THR A 166 2.65 -0.07 -26.57
N ASP A 167 3.96 -0.24 -26.52
CA ASP A 167 4.75 -1.35 -27.06
C ASP A 167 4.99 -2.49 -26.04
N ALA A 168 4.51 -2.35 -24.81
CA ALA A 168 4.59 -3.42 -23.82
C ALA A 168 3.90 -4.71 -24.31
N SER A 169 4.58 -5.83 -24.21
CA SER A 169 4.08 -7.13 -24.73
C SER A 169 2.86 -7.66 -23.98
N ILE A 170 2.72 -7.31 -22.68
CA ILE A 170 1.53 -7.50 -21.88
C ILE A 170 1.01 -6.12 -21.51
N ARG A 171 -0.22 -5.79 -21.89
CA ARG A 171 -0.82 -4.50 -21.58
C ARG A 171 -2.31 -4.67 -21.33
N GLU A 172 -2.66 -4.85 -20.07
CA GLU A 172 -4.02 -5.06 -19.60
C GLU A 172 -4.43 -3.94 -18.66
N ILE A 173 -5.16 -2.97 -19.20
CA ILE A 173 -5.72 -1.85 -18.43
C ILE A 173 -7.25 -2.00 -18.49
N THR A 174 -7.88 -2.25 -17.34
CA THR A 174 -9.32 -2.50 -17.24
C THR A 174 -9.98 -1.58 -16.22
N VAL A 175 -10.76 -0.62 -16.73
CA VAL A 175 -11.49 0.37 -15.92
C VAL A 175 -12.98 0.27 -16.22
N PRO A 176 -13.86 0.13 -15.22
CA PRO A 176 -13.56 0.03 -13.80
C PRO A 176 -13.21 -1.39 -13.37
N THR A 177 -12.28 -1.54 -12.44
CA THR A 177 -12.04 -2.74 -11.64
C THR A 177 -11.76 -2.34 -10.20
N GLY A 178 -12.14 -3.14 -9.23
CA GLY A 178 -12.00 -2.82 -7.81
C GLY A 178 -10.56 -2.85 -7.32
N SER A 179 -9.77 -3.83 -7.77
CA SER A 179 -8.39 -4.08 -7.34
C SER A 179 -7.54 -4.60 -8.49
N CYS A 180 -6.31 -4.13 -8.61
CA CYS A 180 -5.33 -4.63 -9.58
C CYS A 180 -5.00 -6.11 -9.35
N ALA A 181 -5.02 -6.58 -8.09
CA ALA A 181 -4.83 -8.00 -7.76
C ALA A 181 -5.89 -8.91 -8.43
N SER A 182 -7.09 -8.40 -8.71
CA SER A 182 -8.11 -9.11 -9.49
C SER A 182 -7.67 -9.32 -10.93
N LEU A 183 -7.06 -8.32 -11.55
CA LEU A 183 -6.56 -8.40 -12.93
C LEU A 183 -5.34 -9.30 -13.04
N VAL A 184 -4.39 -9.22 -12.10
CA VAL A 184 -3.25 -10.15 -12.01
C VAL A 184 -3.75 -11.60 -11.90
N THR A 185 -4.73 -11.84 -11.03
CA THR A 185 -5.35 -13.17 -10.89
C THR A 185 -5.99 -13.61 -12.22
N LYS A 186 -6.78 -12.76 -12.86
CA LYS A 186 -7.46 -13.03 -14.14
C LYS A 186 -6.46 -13.36 -15.25
N HIS A 187 -5.36 -12.61 -15.35
CA HIS A 187 -4.30 -12.81 -16.36
C HIS A 187 -3.71 -14.22 -16.29
N PHE A 188 -3.44 -14.73 -15.10
CA PHE A 188 -2.82 -16.02 -14.91
C PHE A 188 -3.80 -17.18 -14.64
N GLN A 189 -5.09 -16.91 -14.46
CA GLN A 189 -6.09 -17.88 -13.98
C GLN A 189 -6.16 -19.16 -14.80
N SER A 190 -6.07 -19.09 -16.13
CA SER A 190 -6.13 -20.28 -16.98
C SER A 190 -4.93 -21.20 -16.74
N ARG A 191 -3.71 -20.64 -16.76
CA ARG A 191 -2.47 -21.38 -16.51
C ARG A 191 -2.44 -21.97 -15.09
N TRP A 192 -2.95 -21.20 -14.13
CA TRP A 192 -3.05 -21.65 -12.75
C TRP A 192 -4.02 -22.83 -12.61
N LYS A 193 -5.19 -22.80 -13.29
CA LYS A 193 -6.14 -23.91 -13.33
C LYS A 193 -5.55 -25.17 -13.98
N ASP A 194 -4.77 -25.01 -15.04
CA ASP A 194 -4.12 -26.13 -15.72
C ASP A 194 -3.16 -26.87 -14.78
N THR A 195 -2.38 -26.14 -13.98
CA THR A 195 -1.50 -26.70 -12.94
C THR A 195 -2.29 -27.49 -11.89
N LEU A 196 -3.41 -26.95 -11.40
CA LEU A 196 -4.26 -27.64 -10.42
C LEU A 196 -4.87 -28.93 -10.97
N SER A 197 -5.22 -28.95 -12.27
CA SER A 197 -5.80 -30.11 -12.93
C SER A 197 -4.77 -31.22 -13.18
N SER A 198 -3.54 -30.83 -13.47
CA SER A 198 -2.44 -31.78 -13.72
C SER A 198 -2.05 -32.55 -12.45
N SER A 199 -2.05 -31.88 -11.29
CA SER A 199 -1.71 -32.47 -9.99
C SER A 199 -2.69 -33.57 -9.53
N SER A 200 -3.90 -33.62 -10.10
CA SER A 200 -4.94 -34.61 -9.72
C SER A 200 -4.85 -35.93 -10.48
N SER A 201 -4.02 -36.05 -11.50
CA SER A 201 -4.00 -37.20 -12.43
C SER A 201 -2.81 -38.16 -12.29
N PHE A 202 -1.88 -37.94 -11.34
CA PHE A 202 -0.69 -38.77 -11.23
C PHE A 202 -0.84 -39.98 -10.29
N THR A 203 -0.93 -41.17 -10.90
CA THR A 203 -0.54 -42.44 -10.29
C THR A 203 0.99 -42.59 -10.35
N SER A 204 1.55 -42.84 -9.18
CA SER A 204 2.97 -43.07 -8.86
C SER A 204 3.80 -43.79 -9.94
N THR A 205 4.78 -43.11 -10.55
CA THR A 205 6.09 -43.66 -10.89
C THR A 205 7.14 -42.54 -11.05
N GLN A 206 8.19 -42.71 -10.30
CA GLN A 206 9.48 -42.02 -10.20
C GLN A 206 9.93 -41.14 -11.38
N GLU A 207 10.25 -39.97 -11.02
CA GLU A 207 11.29 -38.96 -11.30
C GLU A 207 10.67 -37.56 -11.22
N GLN A 208 11.00 -36.87 -10.13
CA GLN A 208 10.41 -35.61 -9.74
C GLN A 208 11.02 -34.49 -10.55
N GLU A 209 10.38 -34.04 -11.64
CA GLU A 209 10.29 -32.60 -11.86
C GLU A 209 9.29 -32.10 -10.82
N GLN A 210 9.74 -31.26 -9.89
CA GLN A 210 8.94 -30.68 -8.82
C GLN A 210 7.83 -29.86 -9.47
N GLU A 211 6.64 -30.44 -9.54
CA GLU A 211 5.43 -29.77 -10.02
C GLU A 211 5.22 -28.50 -9.17
N GLN A 212 5.31 -27.35 -9.81
CA GLN A 212 5.31 -26.05 -9.12
C GLN A 212 3.90 -25.72 -8.63
N VAL A 213 3.57 -26.17 -7.42
CA VAL A 213 2.30 -25.85 -6.77
C VAL A 213 2.32 -24.37 -6.40
N ILE A 214 1.34 -23.61 -6.90
CA ILE A 214 1.16 -22.21 -6.50
C ILE A 214 0.78 -22.18 -5.02
N PRO A 215 1.56 -21.49 -4.15
CA PRO A 215 1.37 -21.58 -2.72
C PRO A 215 0.10 -20.87 -2.27
N ALA A 216 -0.54 -21.42 -1.23
CA ALA A 216 -1.74 -20.85 -0.62
C ALA A 216 -1.50 -19.44 -0.04
N GLU A 217 -0.27 -19.14 0.32
CA GLU A 217 0.20 -17.83 0.77
C GLU A 217 -0.05 -16.76 -0.30
N LEU A 218 0.21 -17.08 -1.58
CA LEU A 218 -0.02 -16.13 -2.68
C LEU A 218 -1.51 -15.87 -2.88
N ALA A 219 -2.33 -16.92 -2.87
CA ALA A 219 -3.78 -16.77 -2.97
C ALA A 219 -4.34 -15.93 -1.81
N THR A 220 -3.81 -16.12 -0.59
CA THR A 220 -4.18 -15.33 0.59
C THR A 220 -3.81 -13.86 0.46
N LEU A 221 -2.63 -13.57 -0.07
CA LEU A 221 -2.14 -12.20 -0.26
C LEU A 221 -2.99 -11.44 -1.30
N LEU A 222 -3.20 -12.02 -2.49
CA LEU A 222 -4.01 -11.42 -3.55
C LEU A 222 -5.47 -11.22 -3.09
N LEU A 223 -6.04 -12.21 -2.43
CA LEU A 223 -7.38 -12.12 -1.86
C LEU A 223 -7.49 -10.99 -0.82
N SER A 224 -6.50 -10.82 0.05
CA SER A 224 -6.46 -9.74 1.04
C SER A 224 -6.48 -8.35 0.38
N ALA A 225 -5.77 -8.18 -0.74
CA ALA A 225 -5.77 -6.94 -1.52
C ALA A 225 -7.15 -6.67 -2.16
N ILE A 226 -7.75 -7.68 -2.78
CA ILE A 226 -9.10 -7.55 -3.35
C ILE A 226 -10.11 -7.15 -2.27
N LEU A 227 -10.07 -7.80 -1.11
CA LEU A 227 -11.03 -7.57 -0.02
C LEU A 227 -10.91 -6.15 0.58
N ILE A 228 -9.69 -5.66 0.80
CA ILE A 228 -9.51 -4.34 1.40
C ILE A 228 -9.98 -3.23 0.45
N ASP A 229 -9.71 -3.38 -0.85
CA ASP A 229 -10.03 -2.38 -1.87
C ASP A 229 -11.50 -2.35 -2.26
N THR A 230 -12.14 -3.52 -2.28
CA THR A 230 -13.56 -3.67 -2.59
C THR A 230 -14.46 -3.54 -1.37
N THR A 231 -13.89 -3.31 -0.18
CA THR A 231 -14.64 -3.30 1.09
C THR A 231 -15.37 -4.63 1.31
N GLY A 232 -14.67 -5.76 1.10
CA GLY A 232 -15.21 -7.12 1.27
C GLY A 232 -16.20 -7.51 0.19
N LEU A 233 -15.97 -7.11 -1.04
CA LEU A 233 -16.88 -7.38 -2.18
C LEU A 233 -18.30 -6.83 -1.93
N ARG A 234 -18.42 -5.70 -1.23
CA ARG A 234 -19.72 -5.15 -0.86
C ARG A 234 -20.48 -4.62 -2.09
N PRO A 235 -21.73 -5.08 -2.32
CA PRO A 235 -22.54 -4.65 -3.45
C PRO A 235 -22.72 -3.13 -3.51
N GLY A 236 -22.73 -2.58 -4.74
CA GLY A 236 -22.91 -1.14 -4.96
C GLY A 236 -21.73 -0.27 -4.51
N ARG A 237 -20.58 -0.87 -4.24
CA ARG A 237 -19.31 -0.20 -3.95
C ARG A 237 -18.37 -0.34 -5.15
N LYS A 238 -17.06 -0.46 -4.90
CA LYS A 238 -15.99 -0.50 -5.91
C LYS A 238 -15.89 -1.86 -6.63
N ALA A 239 -16.43 -2.95 -6.03
CA ALA A 239 -16.32 -4.29 -6.58
C ALA A 239 -17.03 -4.44 -7.94
N THR A 240 -16.35 -5.07 -8.88
CA THR A 240 -16.84 -5.43 -10.22
C THR A 240 -16.93 -6.95 -10.39
N SER A 241 -17.46 -7.42 -11.53
CA SER A 241 -17.50 -8.84 -11.85
C SER A 241 -16.12 -9.51 -11.84
N ASP A 242 -15.08 -8.79 -12.23
CA ASP A 242 -13.71 -9.31 -12.22
C ASP A 242 -13.21 -9.57 -10.77
N ASP A 243 -13.59 -8.69 -9.82
CA ASP A 243 -13.23 -8.87 -8.41
C ASP A 243 -13.94 -10.07 -7.77
N TYR A 244 -15.24 -10.24 -8.05
CA TYR A 244 -15.97 -11.42 -7.58
C TYR A 244 -15.41 -12.72 -8.17
N ALA A 245 -15.10 -12.72 -9.48
CA ALA A 245 -14.55 -13.91 -10.16
C ALA A 245 -13.16 -14.27 -9.62
N ALA A 246 -12.27 -13.27 -9.42
CA ALA A 246 -10.95 -13.46 -8.86
C ALA A 246 -11.01 -13.98 -7.42
N ALA A 247 -11.83 -13.36 -6.57
CA ALA A 247 -12.01 -13.80 -5.19
C ALA A 247 -12.60 -15.22 -5.09
N SER A 248 -13.58 -15.56 -5.94
CA SER A 248 -14.15 -16.91 -6.03
C SER A 248 -13.10 -17.95 -6.39
N PHE A 249 -12.16 -17.60 -7.27
CA PHE A 249 -11.06 -18.47 -7.66
C PHE A 249 -10.00 -18.62 -6.55
N LEU A 250 -9.62 -17.51 -5.90
CA LEU A 250 -8.54 -17.49 -4.92
C LEU A 250 -8.94 -18.07 -3.56
N TYR A 251 -10.19 -17.88 -3.13
CA TYR A 251 -10.63 -18.29 -1.79
C TYR A 251 -10.38 -19.76 -1.49
N PRO A 252 -10.83 -20.73 -2.31
CA PRO A 252 -10.59 -22.15 -2.02
C PRO A 252 -9.11 -22.55 -2.04
N LEU A 253 -8.25 -21.74 -2.66
CA LEU A 253 -6.79 -21.95 -2.74
C LEU A 253 -6.04 -21.28 -1.59
N SER A 254 -6.71 -20.41 -0.82
CA SER A 254 -6.08 -19.62 0.24
C SER A 254 -5.88 -20.42 1.53
N SER A 255 -4.94 -19.96 2.35
CA SER A 255 -4.69 -20.50 3.70
C SER A 255 -5.93 -20.37 4.62
N LEU A 256 -6.85 -19.46 4.32
CA LEU A 256 -8.10 -19.26 5.07
C LEU A 256 -9.00 -20.50 4.93
N ALA A 257 -9.32 -20.89 3.70
CA ALA A 257 -10.18 -22.05 3.45
C ALA A 257 -9.55 -23.37 3.94
N LEU A 258 -8.22 -23.50 3.83
CA LEU A 258 -7.51 -24.68 4.30
C LEU A 258 -7.59 -24.84 5.83
N ASN A 259 -7.44 -23.72 6.58
CA ASN A 259 -7.53 -23.70 8.03
C ASN A 259 -8.97 -23.93 8.56
N SER A 260 -9.98 -23.41 7.88
CA SER A 260 -11.38 -23.60 8.21
C SER A 260 -11.78 -25.09 8.12
N ASN A 261 -11.27 -25.81 7.13
CA ASN A 261 -11.51 -27.23 6.94
C ASN A 261 -10.80 -28.12 7.97
N SER A 262 -9.66 -27.71 8.52
CA SER A 262 -8.95 -28.46 9.58
C SER A 262 -9.66 -28.40 10.92
N ASN A 263 -10.26 -27.27 11.26
CA ASN A 263 -10.99 -27.07 12.53
C ASN A 263 -12.35 -27.77 12.54
N SER A 264 -13.01 -27.96 11.40
CA SER A 264 -14.29 -28.67 11.31
C SER A 264 -14.16 -30.19 11.49
N LYS A 265 -12.99 -30.78 11.22
CA LYS A 265 -12.75 -32.22 11.40
C LYS A 265 -12.54 -32.64 12.86
N SER A 266 -12.26 -31.73 13.78
CA SER A 266 -12.05 -32.02 15.21
C SER A 266 -13.33 -32.00 16.06
N ASN A 267 -14.48 -31.56 15.53
CA ASN A 267 -15.73 -31.33 16.32
C ASN A 267 -17.00 -31.92 15.69
N SER A 268 -16.93 -32.89 14.77
CA SER A 268 -18.15 -33.41 14.13
C SER A 268 -18.74 -34.64 14.78
N ASN A 269 -19.75 -34.42 15.66
CA ASN A 269 -20.89 -35.29 15.86
C ASN A 269 -22.21 -34.53 15.62
N SER A 270 -22.34 -33.78 14.56
CA SER A 270 -23.62 -33.20 14.13
C SER A 270 -23.62 -33.00 12.60
N SER A 271 -24.58 -33.69 11.98
CA SER A 271 -24.93 -33.57 10.55
C SER A 271 -25.54 -32.19 10.26
N SER A 272 -24.73 -31.25 9.81
CA SER A 272 -25.15 -30.09 9.06
C SER A 272 -24.24 -29.92 7.86
N SER A 273 -24.83 -29.91 6.66
CA SER A 273 -24.16 -29.82 5.37
C SER A 273 -23.54 -28.43 5.16
N SER A 274 -22.28 -28.27 5.56
CA SER A 274 -21.42 -27.18 5.06
C SER A 274 -20.82 -27.61 3.72
N PRO A 275 -20.67 -26.73 2.72
CA PRO A 275 -20.06 -27.08 1.45
C PRO A 275 -18.58 -27.40 1.69
N GLY A 276 -18.26 -28.70 1.84
CA GLY A 276 -16.92 -29.19 2.08
C GLY A 276 -16.11 -29.22 0.78
N VAL A 277 -14.90 -28.69 0.82
CA VAL A 277 -13.88 -28.92 -0.19
C VAL A 277 -13.50 -30.41 -0.14
N ASN A 278 -13.78 -31.14 -1.23
CA ASN A 278 -13.42 -32.52 -1.37
C ASN A 278 -11.91 -32.61 -1.71
N PRO A 279 -11.04 -33.32 -0.97
CA PRO A 279 -9.62 -33.44 -1.27
C PRO A 279 -9.31 -34.23 -2.57
N ASN A 280 -10.31 -34.69 -3.30
CA ASN A 280 -10.19 -35.42 -4.56
C ASN A 280 -10.59 -34.53 -5.75
N GLY A 281 -9.87 -33.45 -6.04
CA GLY A 281 -9.73 -32.87 -7.38
C GLY A 281 -10.97 -32.29 -8.10
N ASN A 282 -12.19 -32.44 -7.59
CA ASN A 282 -13.39 -31.76 -8.08
C ASN A 282 -13.81 -30.68 -7.08
N GLY A 283 -12.98 -29.64 -6.94
CA GLY A 283 -13.35 -28.46 -6.15
C GLY A 283 -14.59 -27.83 -6.75
N HIS A 284 -15.70 -27.83 -6.02
CA HIS A 284 -16.78 -26.92 -6.31
C HIS A 284 -16.22 -25.50 -6.28
N ILE A 285 -16.12 -24.87 -7.45
CA ILE A 285 -15.84 -23.43 -7.54
C ILE A 285 -16.99 -22.76 -6.80
N VAL A 286 -16.70 -22.17 -5.65
CA VAL A 286 -17.69 -21.34 -4.95
C VAL A 286 -17.75 -20.04 -5.72
N GLU A 287 -18.77 -19.90 -6.55
CA GLU A 287 -19.01 -18.67 -7.30
C GLU A 287 -19.64 -17.64 -6.37
N PHE A 288 -18.95 -16.55 -6.10
CA PHE A 288 -19.47 -15.46 -5.30
C PHE A 288 -20.47 -14.64 -6.11
N SER A 289 -21.64 -14.44 -5.52
CA SER A 289 -22.72 -13.66 -6.15
C SER A 289 -22.43 -12.16 -6.04
N THR A 290 -22.67 -11.42 -7.11
CA THR A 290 -22.49 -9.96 -7.16
C THR A 290 -23.42 -9.17 -6.26
N ASP A 291 -24.46 -9.82 -5.73
CA ASP A 291 -25.33 -9.27 -4.70
C ASP A 291 -24.79 -9.44 -3.27
N GLY A 292 -23.63 -10.11 -3.13
CA GLY A 292 -22.95 -10.34 -1.85
C GLY A 292 -23.63 -11.37 -0.93
N SER A 293 -24.65 -12.09 -1.41
CA SER A 293 -25.49 -12.97 -0.56
C SER A 293 -24.76 -14.22 -0.07
N ASN A 294 -23.66 -14.62 -0.70
CA ASN A 294 -22.93 -15.85 -0.41
C ASN A 294 -21.43 -15.64 -0.11
N ILE A 295 -21.05 -14.43 0.32
CA ILE A 295 -19.67 -14.17 0.74
C ILE A 295 -19.42 -14.90 2.08
N PRO A 296 -18.39 -15.76 2.18
CA PRO A 296 -18.05 -16.46 3.41
C PRO A 296 -17.79 -15.53 4.59
N GLU A 297 -18.16 -15.98 5.79
CA GLU A 297 -18.03 -15.18 7.02
C GLU A 297 -16.55 -14.88 7.36
N ASP A 298 -15.64 -15.80 7.08
CA ASP A 298 -14.20 -15.61 7.28
C ASP A 298 -13.61 -14.52 6.35
N LEU A 299 -14.13 -14.34 5.13
CA LEU A 299 -13.75 -13.22 4.27
C LEU A 299 -14.30 -11.89 4.79
N THR A 300 -15.49 -11.90 5.36
CA THR A 300 -16.06 -10.72 6.02
C THR A 300 -15.20 -10.34 7.23
N ALA A 301 -14.85 -11.31 8.08
CA ALA A 301 -13.99 -11.10 9.24
C ALA A 301 -12.59 -10.63 8.86
N LEU A 302 -11.98 -11.19 7.80
CA LEU A 302 -10.69 -10.72 7.29
C LEU A 302 -10.78 -9.28 6.79
N THR A 303 -11.85 -8.94 6.05
CA THR A 303 -12.07 -7.58 5.57
C THR A 303 -12.15 -6.58 6.72
N GLU A 304 -12.96 -6.90 7.74
CA GLU A 304 -13.11 -6.05 8.93
C GLU A 304 -11.78 -5.87 9.68
N ASN A 305 -11.00 -6.93 9.80
CA ASN A 305 -9.68 -6.87 10.42
C ASN A 305 -8.71 -5.99 9.63
N LEU A 306 -8.62 -6.16 8.31
CA LEU A 306 -7.78 -5.34 7.44
C LEU A 306 -8.21 -3.86 7.47
N GLN A 307 -9.52 -3.58 7.39
CA GLN A 307 -10.05 -2.21 7.42
C GLN A 307 -9.80 -1.56 8.79
N THR A 308 -10.03 -2.28 9.89
CA THR A 308 -9.78 -1.78 11.25
C THR A 308 -8.30 -1.48 11.44
N THR A 309 -7.42 -2.39 11.01
CA THR A 309 -5.97 -2.22 11.06
C THR A 309 -5.51 -1.03 10.20
N LYS A 310 -6.09 -0.85 9.01
CA LYS A 310 -5.82 0.31 8.13
C LYS A 310 -6.17 1.64 8.79
N MET A 311 -7.23 1.66 9.57
CA MET A 311 -7.70 2.88 10.25
C MET A 311 -7.02 3.12 11.61
N ASP A 312 -6.30 2.13 12.13
CA ASP A 312 -5.55 2.31 13.38
C ASP A 312 -4.21 3.03 13.13
N VAL A 313 -4.27 4.34 13.30
CA VAL A 313 -3.11 5.23 13.21
C VAL A 313 -2.74 5.81 14.59
N SER A 314 -3.15 5.13 15.66
CA SER A 314 -2.99 5.59 17.05
C SER A 314 -1.52 5.76 17.46
N THR A 315 -0.63 4.96 16.91
CA THR A 315 0.81 4.97 17.22
C THR A 315 1.64 5.88 16.32
N LEU A 316 1.07 6.40 15.21
CA LEU A 316 1.82 7.19 14.25
C LEU A 316 2.01 8.65 14.73
N THR A 317 3.21 9.18 14.57
CA THR A 317 3.52 10.60 14.79
C THR A 317 2.97 11.46 13.66
N THR A 318 2.92 12.78 13.84
CA THR A 318 2.46 13.73 12.79
C THR A 318 3.24 13.59 11.49
N PRO A 319 4.59 13.57 11.44
CA PRO A 319 5.32 13.32 10.19
C PRO A 319 5.01 11.98 9.54
N GLN A 320 4.79 10.92 10.33
CA GLN A 320 4.43 9.60 9.82
C GLN A 320 3.02 9.58 9.21
N LEU A 321 2.06 10.28 9.83
CA LEU A 321 0.71 10.43 9.29
C LEU A 321 0.71 11.16 7.95
N LEU A 322 1.51 12.23 7.81
CA LEU A 322 1.66 12.98 6.57
C LEU A 322 2.32 12.12 5.47
N LEU A 323 3.36 11.37 5.81
CA LEU A 323 4.10 10.55 4.86
C LEU A 323 3.32 9.35 4.34
N ARG A 324 2.35 8.83 5.11
CA ARG A 324 1.65 7.56 4.84
C ARG A 324 0.92 7.51 3.48
N ASP A 325 0.29 8.60 3.06
CA ASP A 325 -0.37 8.74 1.75
C ASP A 325 -0.12 10.15 1.20
N TYR A 326 1.12 10.34 0.78
CA TYR A 326 1.69 11.61 0.32
C TYR A 326 1.89 11.60 -1.20
N LYS A 327 1.59 12.74 -1.83
CA LYS A 327 1.99 13.06 -3.20
C LYS A 327 2.52 14.47 -3.30
N GLU A 328 3.50 14.66 -4.19
CA GLU A 328 4.16 15.93 -4.41
C GLU A 328 3.80 16.49 -5.78
N TYR A 329 3.70 17.82 -5.85
CA TYR A 329 3.38 18.56 -7.06
C TYR A 329 4.26 19.80 -7.15
N SER A 330 4.52 20.25 -8.39
CA SER A 330 5.15 21.54 -8.68
C SER A 330 4.10 22.49 -9.22
N LEU A 331 3.93 23.63 -8.56
CA LEU A 331 3.00 24.70 -8.93
C LEU A 331 3.78 25.83 -9.62
N PRO A 332 3.64 26.03 -10.93
CA PRO A 332 4.12 27.26 -11.56
C PRO A 332 3.32 28.46 -11.05
N THR A 333 3.97 29.57 -10.81
CA THR A 333 3.34 30.79 -10.35
C THR A 333 3.62 31.96 -11.29
N SER A 334 2.79 33.00 -11.25
CA SER A 334 3.04 34.25 -11.97
C SER A 334 4.05 35.16 -11.26
N SER A 335 4.52 34.80 -10.07
CA SER A 335 5.47 35.57 -9.28
C SER A 335 6.90 35.41 -9.81
N SER A 336 7.58 36.54 -10.08
CA SER A 336 9.02 36.52 -10.39
C SER A 336 9.91 36.14 -9.20
N SER A 337 9.41 36.35 -7.96
CA SER A 337 10.16 36.02 -6.73
C SER A 337 10.16 34.51 -6.42
N PHE A 338 9.10 33.80 -6.81
CA PHE A 338 8.98 32.35 -6.63
C PHE A 338 8.23 31.74 -7.82
N PRO A 339 8.90 31.54 -8.96
CA PRO A 339 8.27 31.08 -10.22
C PRO A 339 7.69 29.67 -10.13
N THR A 340 8.11 28.89 -9.14
CA THR A 340 7.61 27.55 -8.87
C THR A 340 7.57 27.31 -7.37
N LEU A 341 6.47 26.80 -6.87
CA LEU A 341 6.30 26.34 -5.50
C LEU A 341 6.14 24.81 -5.46
N LYS A 342 6.66 24.21 -4.42
CA LYS A 342 6.60 22.78 -4.17
C LYS A 342 5.49 22.48 -3.17
N ILE A 343 4.50 21.67 -3.59
CA ILE A 343 3.32 21.36 -2.80
C ILE A 343 3.32 19.89 -2.43
N GLY A 344 3.18 19.59 -1.13
CA GLY A 344 2.82 18.28 -0.62
C GLY A 344 1.30 18.16 -0.41
N LEU A 345 0.73 17.01 -0.73
CA LEU A 345 -0.65 16.67 -0.40
C LEU A 345 -0.71 15.32 0.32
N SER A 346 -1.04 15.36 1.60
CA SER A 346 -1.13 14.19 2.48
C SER A 346 -2.58 13.83 2.77
N THR A 347 -2.95 12.54 2.58
CA THR A 347 -4.27 12.04 2.98
C THR A 347 -4.15 11.26 4.29
N VAL A 348 -4.89 11.70 5.32
CA VAL A 348 -4.77 11.15 6.68
C VAL A 348 -6.10 10.58 7.16
N PRO A 349 -6.17 9.30 7.61
CA PRO A 349 -7.40 8.67 8.07
C PRO A 349 -7.73 9.03 9.54
N LEU A 350 -7.51 10.28 9.90
CA LEU A 350 -7.75 10.80 11.24
C LEU A 350 -8.29 12.24 11.13
N GLY A 351 -9.41 12.52 11.80
CA GLY A 351 -9.95 13.89 11.86
C GLY A 351 -9.09 14.81 12.71
N LEU A 352 -8.95 16.07 12.29
CA LEU A 352 -8.08 17.06 12.93
C LEU A 352 -8.33 17.19 14.43
N LYS A 353 -9.59 17.17 14.88
CA LYS A 353 -9.88 17.22 16.33
C LYS A 353 -9.18 16.11 17.10
N LYS A 354 -9.31 14.85 16.66
CA LYS A 354 -8.66 13.70 17.30
C LYS A 354 -7.15 13.78 17.20
N TRP A 355 -6.65 14.29 16.09
CA TRP A 355 -5.21 14.44 15.85
C TRP A 355 -4.61 15.47 16.81
N LEU A 356 -5.21 16.65 16.92
CA LEU A 356 -4.75 17.69 17.84
C LEU A 356 -4.77 17.24 19.30
N LEU A 357 -5.70 16.37 19.71
CA LEU A 357 -5.72 15.80 21.06
C LEU A 357 -4.57 14.81 21.34
N LYS A 358 -3.92 14.28 20.31
CA LYS A 358 -2.71 13.44 20.47
C LYS A 358 -1.44 14.27 20.69
N GLU A 359 -1.45 15.52 20.25
CA GLU A 359 -0.31 16.44 20.37
C GLU A 359 -0.24 17.04 21.77
N SER A 360 0.98 17.15 22.33
CA SER A 360 1.20 17.59 23.72
C SER A 360 0.69 19.00 24.01
N GLU A 361 0.79 19.90 23.03
CA GLU A 361 0.40 21.32 23.08
C GLU A 361 -0.69 21.64 22.05
N GLY A 362 -1.43 20.62 21.59
CA GLY A 362 -2.51 20.76 20.64
C GLY A 362 -2.04 21.30 19.29
N PHE A 363 -2.61 22.45 18.88
CA PHE A 363 -2.37 23.00 17.56
C PHE A 363 -0.94 23.49 17.34
N GLU A 364 -0.27 24.00 18.38
CA GLU A 364 1.11 24.48 18.29
C GLU A 364 2.10 23.36 18.00
N SER A 365 2.04 22.25 18.75
CA SER A 365 2.86 21.06 18.49
C SER A 365 2.57 20.45 17.12
N PHE A 366 1.30 20.48 16.68
CA PHE A 366 0.91 20.03 15.36
C PHE A 366 1.60 20.85 14.27
N LEU A 367 1.51 22.19 14.30
CA LEU A 367 2.14 23.07 13.31
C LEU A 367 3.66 22.91 13.30
N LYS A 368 4.30 22.85 14.48
CA LYS A 368 5.73 22.61 14.58
C LYS A 368 6.14 21.28 13.92
N SER A 369 5.35 20.23 14.09
CA SER A 369 5.61 18.92 13.46
C SER A 369 5.40 18.98 11.95
N VAL A 370 4.40 19.74 11.46
CA VAL A 370 4.15 19.96 10.03
C VAL A 370 5.28 20.78 9.42
N ASP A 371 5.73 21.87 10.06
CA ASP A 371 6.87 22.67 9.59
C ASP A 371 8.14 21.82 9.48
N GLY A 372 8.48 21.03 10.52
CA GLY A 372 9.61 20.11 10.45
C GLY A 372 9.52 19.15 9.28
N TYR A 373 8.32 18.58 9.04
CA TYR A 373 8.08 17.72 7.88
C TYR A 373 8.26 18.46 6.55
N MET A 374 7.75 19.70 6.44
CA MET A 374 7.90 20.52 5.24
C MET A 374 9.37 20.88 4.97
N VAL A 375 10.15 21.14 6.02
CA VAL A 375 11.62 21.35 5.91
C VAL A 375 12.29 20.10 5.34
N ASP A 376 12.02 18.94 5.91
CA ASP A 376 12.63 17.67 5.50
C ASP A 376 12.29 17.31 4.03
N LYS A 377 11.08 17.64 3.58
CA LYS A 377 10.60 17.42 2.21
C LYS A 377 10.90 18.58 1.26
N THR A 378 11.46 19.68 1.78
CA THR A 378 11.68 20.92 1.00
C THR A 378 10.40 21.48 0.38
N LEU A 379 9.27 21.44 1.13
CA LEU A 379 7.96 21.95 0.70
C LEU A 379 7.79 23.41 1.04
N ASP A 380 7.11 24.13 0.16
CA ASP A 380 6.63 25.50 0.39
C ASP A 380 5.19 25.51 0.91
N ILE A 381 4.41 24.50 0.50
CA ILE A 381 3.00 24.34 0.87
C ILE A 381 2.74 22.87 1.24
N GLU A 382 1.99 22.63 2.32
CA GLU A 382 1.45 21.31 2.66
C GLU A 382 -0.07 21.35 2.76
N GLY A 383 -0.73 20.48 2.01
CA GLY A 383 -2.16 20.28 2.07
C GLY A 383 -2.50 18.97 2.80
N VAL A 384 -3.15 19.08 3.93
CA VAL A 384 -3.59 17.96 4.75
C VAL A 384 -5.06 17.66 4.49
N LEU A 385 -5.33 16.51 3.86
CA LEU A 385 -6.67 16.03 3.54
C LEU A 385 -7.08 14.94 4.50
N THR A 386 -7.97 15.23 5.46
CA THR A 386 -8.46 14.18 6.37
C THR A 386 -9.57 13.35 5.74
N SER A 387 -9.69 12.08 6.18
CA SER A 387 -10.73 11.15 5.73
C SER A 387 -11.11 10.22 6.89
N PHE A 388 -12.23 10.47 7.56
CA PHE A 388 -12.59 9.76 8.78
C PHE A 388 -14.10 9.58 8.93
N ASN A 389 -14.52 8.69 9.82
CA ASN A 389 -15.92 8.59 10.24
C ASN A 389 -16.11 9.34 11.56
N ASN A 390 -17.17 10.14 11.66
CA ASN A 390 -17.55 10.76 12.93
C ASN A 390 -18.20 9.73 13.89
N ALA A 391 -18.57 10.17 15.08
CA ALA A 391 -19.17 9.30 16.12
C ALA A 391 -20.47 8.60 15.66
N GLU A 392 -21.17 9.17 14.68
CA GLU A 392 -22.40 8.63 14.08
C GLU A 392 -22.12 7.68 12.91
N GLY A 393 -20.85 7.33 12.65
CA GLY A 393 -20.43 6.50 11.52
C GLY A 393 -20.46 7.18 10.14
N LYS A 394 -20.76 8.50 10.10
CA LYS A 394 -20.84 9.25 8.86
C LYS A 394 -19.46 9.70 8.39
N HIS A 395 -19.14 9.40 7.12
CA HIS A 395 -17.87 9.82 6.52
C HIS A 395 -17.75 11.34 6.44
N ARG A 396 -16.59 11.85 6.83
CA ARG A 396 -16.23 13.28 6.89
C ARG A 396 -14.86 13.52 6.30
N ARG A 397 -14.65 14.75 5.83
CA ARG A 397 -13.35 15.26 5.38
C ARG A 397 -13.13 16.66 5.91
N GLU A 398 -11.86 16.99 6.14
CA GLU A 398 -11.37 18.33 6.42
C GLU A 398 -10.16 18.58 5.52
N LEU A 399 -9.91 19.84 5.21
CA LEU A 399 -8.77 20.31 4.43
C LEU A 399 -8.04 21.37 5.25
N ALA A 400 -6.75 21.18 5.47
CA ALA A 400 -5.86 22.22 5.99
C ALA A 400 -4.79 22.53 4.94
N ILE A 401 -4.51 23.81 4.74
CA ILE A 401 -3.40 24.28 3.90
C ILE A 401 -2.44 25.04 4.79
N VAL A 402 -1.19 24.61 4.81
CA VAL A 402 -0.07 25.25 5.51
C VAL A 402 0.86 25.84 4.47
N VAL A 403 1.15 27.13 4.56
CA VAL A 403 2.12 27.84 3.73
C VAL A 403 3.30 28.22 4.60
N ARG A 404 4.48 27.71 4.24
CA ARG A 404 5.71 27.88 4.99
C ARG A 404 6.44 29.16 4.57
N SER A 405 6.89 29.95 5.54
CA SER A 405 7.82 31.07 5.32
C SER A 405 9.27 30.69 5.62
N GLY A 406 10.23 31.53 5.23
CA GLY A 406 11.66 31.30 5.46
C GLY A 406 12.33 30.35 4.45
N GLY A 407 11.58 29.82 3.49
CA GLY A 407 12.07 29.03 2.36
C GLY A 407 12.16 29.83 1.06
N VAL A 408 11.50 29.38 0.00
CA VAL A 408 11.31 30.11 -1.26
C VAL A 408 10.43 31.33 -1.01
N ILE A 409 9.35 31.16 -0.25
CA ILE A 409 8.52 32.24 0.30
C ILE A 409 9.29 32.84 1.49
N LYS A 410 9.71 34.11 1.40
CA LYS A 410 10.70 34.69 2.34
C LYS A 410 10.11 35.21 3.63
N THR A 411 8.91 35.78 3.56
CA THR A 411 8.31 36.48 4.70
C THR A 411 6.90 35.96 5.02
N PRO A 412 6.44 36.15 6.26
CA PRO A 412 5.04 35.85 6.63
C PRO A 412 4.01 36.58 5.76
N GLU A 413 4.29 37.82 5.36
CA GLU A 413 3.38 38.61 4.51
C GLU A 413 3.27 37.99 3.10
N GLU A 414 4.36 37.45 2.56
CA GLU A 414 4.31 36.70 1.30
C GLU A 414 3.52 35.40 1.48
N ALA A 415 3.71 34.69 2.60
CA ALA A 415 2.97 33.47 2.91
C ALA A 415 1.46 33.74 3.02
N HIS A 416 1.07 34.82 3.65
CA HIS A 416 -0.33 35.24 3.68
C HIS A 416 -0.91 35.50 2.29
N LYS A 417 -0.18 36.20 1.41
CA LYS A 417 -0.63 36.44 0.04
C LYS A 417 -0.84 35.13 -0.72
N VAL A 418 0.11 34.20 -0.63
CA VAL A 418 -0.02 32.87 -1.25
C VAL A 418 -1.23 32.15 -0.70
N LEU A 419 -1.44 32.15 0.63
CA LEU A 419 -2.59 31.48 1.25
C LEU A 419 -3.93 32.07 0.78
N GLU A 420 -4.03 33.39 0.65
CA GLU A 420 -5.26 34.06 0.18
C GLU A 420 -5.56 33.76 -1.30
N GLU A 421 -4.53 33.61 -2.16
CA GLU A 421 -4.72 33.12 -3.55
C GLU A 421 -5.23 31.67 -3.57
N LEU A 422 -4.58 30.76 -2.85
CA LEU A 422 -5.01 29.36 -2.74
C LEU A 422 -6.43 29.26 -2.18
N LYS A 423 -6.76 30.05 -1.16
CA LYS A 423 -8.11 30.13 -0.59
C LYS A 423 -9.13 30.53 -1.65
N ARG A 424 -8.83 31.55 -2.46
CA ARG A 424 -9.73 32.03 -3.51
C ARG A 424 -10.04 30.91 -4.52
N GLY A 425 -9.02 30.18 -4.98
CA GLY A 425 -9.20 29.02 -5.86
C GLY A 425 -10.01 27.90 -5.22
N LEU A 426 -9.65 27.52 -4.00
CA LEU A 426 -10.32 26.44 -3.28
C LEU A 426 -11.78 26.75 -2.92
N GLU A 427 -12.07 27.94 -2.36
CA GLU A 427 -13.44 28.35 -2.02
C GLU A 427 -14.27 28.64 -3.29
N GLY A 428 -13.62 29.08 -4.38
CA GLY A 428 -14.25 29.29 -5.68
C GLY A 428 -14.68 27.98 -6.38
N SER A 429 -14.21 26.83 -5.91
CA SER A 429 -14.57 25.51 -6.46
C SER A 429 -16.05 25.10 -6.25
N GLY A 430 -16.80 25.88 -5.44
CA GLY A 430 -18.22 25.65 -5.18
C GLY A 430 -18.53 24.23 -4.70
N ASP A 431 -19.46 23.54 -5.38
CA ASP A 431 -19.92 22.20 -4.99
C ASP A 431 -18.87 21.10 -5.16
N ILE A 432 -17.76 21.38 -5.85
CA ILE A 432 -16.66 20.38 -6.00
C ILE A 432 -16.12 20.02 -4.63
N LEU A 433 -15.81 21.00 -3.77
CA LEU A 433 -15.31 20.76 -2.42
C LEU A 433 -16.36 21.10 -1.34
N ASP A 434 -17.27 22.04 -1.57
CA ASP A 434 -18.26 22.54 -0.60
C ASP A 434 -17.56 22.93 0.72
N LEU A 435 -16.57 23.85 0.63
CA LEU A 435 -15.76 24.24 1.78
C LEU A 435 -16.56 25.12 2.74
N LYS A 436 -16.48 24.77 4.02
CA LYS A 436 -17.13 25.48 5.13
C LYS A 436 -16.13 25.77 6.23
N LYS A 437 -16.37 26.83 6.99
CA LYS A 437 -15.53 27.15 8.14
C LYS A 437 -15.41 25.95 9.09
N TRP A 438 -14.19 25.66 9.53
CA TRP A 438 -13.93 24.67 10.56
C TRP A 438 -14.50 25.13 11.90
N ASP A 439 -15.13 24.23 12.70
CA ASP A 439 -15.92 24.64 13.87
C ASP A 439 -15.08 25.19 15.02
N LYS A 440 -15.54 26.31 15.58
CA LYS A 440 -14.99 26.93 16.79
C LYS A 440 -15.06 26.04 18.03
N ASP A 441 -16.02 25.10 18.11
CA ASP A 441 -16.23 24.25 19.30
C ASP A 441 -15.14 23.20 19.50
N VAL A 442 -14.39 22.90 18.45
CA VAL A 442 -13.24 21.99 18.50
C VAL A 442 -12.08 22.58 19.31
N ALA A 443 -11.90 23.89 19.21
CA ALA A 443 -10.83 24.62 19.91
C ALA A 443 -11.13 24.81 21.42
N LYS A 444 -12.39 24.82 21.82
CA LYS A 444 -12.79 25.05 23.22
C LYS A 444 -12.53 23.87 24.17
N ASP A 445 -12.47 22.64 23.61
CA ASP A 445 -12.16 21.41 24.40
C ASP A 445 -10.66 21.14 24.55
N SER A 446 -9.79 21.87 23.88
CA SER A 446 -8.35 21.80 24.07
C SER A 446 -7.96 22.72 25.22
N THR A 447 -7.80 22.21 26.41
CA THR A 447 -7.53 22.93 27.66
C THR A 447 -6.19 23.68 27.71
N LYS A 448 -5.49 23.93 26.62
CA LYS A 448 -4.17 24.58 26.62
C LYS A 448 -3.81 25.52 25.45
N ALA A 449 -4.66 25.75 24.48
CA ALA A 449 -4.39 26.78 23.48
C ALA A 449 -5.51 27.83 23.52
N GLU A 450 -5.21 29.05 23.90
CA GLU A 450 -5.98 30.21 23.54
C GLU A 450 -5.97 30.35 22.02
N VAL A 451 -6.78 29.54 21.36
CA VAL A 451 -7.10 29.70 19.95
C VAL A 451 -7.96 30.96 19.93
N THR A 452 -7.37 32.11 19.55
CA THR A 452 -8.07 33.35 19.34
C THR A 452 -9.25 33.12 18.40
N ALA A 453 -10.44 33.23 18.93
CA ALA A 453 -11.71 32.68 18.45
C ALA A 453 -12.29 33.35 17.21
N SER A 454 -11.51 34.04 16.36
CA SER A 454 -12.05 34.76 15.21
C SER A 454 -11.55 34.37 13.82
N ALA A 455 -10.57 33.48 13.70
CA ALA A 455 -9.99 33.19 12.39
C ALA A 455 -9.99 31.66 12.10
N SER A 456 -10.30 31.32 10.86
CA SER A 456 -9.94 30.04 10.25
C SER A 456 -8.45 30.02 9.84
N VAL A 457 -7.70 31.06 10.20
CA VAL A 457 -6.28 31.25 9.89
C VAL A 457 -5.51 31.37 11.19
N TRP A 458 -4.42 30.57 11.31
CA TRP A 458 -3.49 30.59 12.42
C TRP A 458 -2.08 30.86 11.91
N GLU A 459 -1.26 31.47 12.76
CA GLU A 459 0.15 31.73 12.50
C GLU A 459 0.98 31.09 13.59
N SER A 460 2.05 30.41 13.21
CA SER A 460 3.04 29.90 14.13
C SER A 460 4.41 29.92 13.46
N HIS A 461 5.42 30.52 14.11
CA HIS A 461 6.80 30.60 13.63
C HIS A 461 6.97 31.24 12.23
N GLY A 462 5.99 32.04 11.81
CA GLY A 462 5.95 32.69 10.48
C GLY A 462 5.19 31.90 9.42
N ASP A 463 4.81 30.66 9.68
CA ASP A 463 3.92 29.88 8.81
C ASP A 463 2.47 30.29 9.02
N VAL A 464 1.70 30.21 7.94
CA VAL A 464 0.26 30.50 7.99
C VAL A 464 -0.54 29.26 7.60
N VAL A 465 -1.62 29.00 8.31
CA VAL A 465 -2.49 27.84 8.05
C VAL A 465 -3.96 28.24 8.01
N MET A 466 -4.69 27.61 7.12
CA MET A 466 -6.14 27.72 7.04
C MET A 466 -6.78 26.32 7.01
N VAL A 467 -7.90 26.17 7.72
CA VAL A 467 -8.60 24.88 7.85
C VAL A 467 -10.07 25.03 7.48
N TRP A 468 -10.58 24.05 6.74
CA TRP A 468 -11.98 23.94 6.34
C TRP A 468 -12.56 22.56 6.66
N LYS A 469 -13.87 22.52 6.88
CA LYS A 469 -14.67 21.32 6.68
C LYS A 469 -14.98 21.19 5.19
N GLN A 470 -14.77 20.00 4.65
CA GLN A 470 -15.15 19.68 3.28
C GLN A 470 -16.54 19.03 3.28
N GLY A 471 -17.54 19.73 2.75
CA GLY A 471 -18.92 19.25 2.73
C GLY A 471 -19.12 18.13 1.72
N ASN A 472 -18.46 18.21 0.56
CA ASN A 472 -18.45 17.12 -0.41
C ASN A 472 -17.40 16.06 -0.02
N ALA A 473 -17.82 15.09 0.79
CA ALA A 473 -16.94 14.01 1.25
C ALA A 473 -16.51 13.03 0.16
N LYS A 474 -17.06 13.11 -1.07
CA LYS A 474 -16.64 12.28 -2.22
C LYS A 474 -15.40 12.84 -2.91
N SER A 475 -15.13 14.15 -2.80
CA SER A 475 -13.98 14.78 -3.40
C SER A 475 -12.70 14.44 -2.63
N THR A 476 -11.72 13.94 -3.36
CA THR A 476 -10.45 13.43 -2.84
C THR A 476 -9.29 14.31 -3.30
N ARG A 477 -8.06 13.89 -3.06
CA ARG A 477 -6.85 14.53 -3.60
C ARG A 477 -6.91 14.77 -5.12
N LYS A 478 -7.58 13.88 -5.88
CA LYS A 478 -7.76 14.02 -7.34
C LYS A 478 -8.53 15.29 -7.73
N GLN A 479 -9.46 15.74 -6.88
CA GLN A 479 -10.20 16.98 -7.09
C GLN A 479 -9.49 18.19 -6.49
N VAL A 480 -8.76 18.03 -5.39
CA VAL A 480 -8.05 19.14 -4.73
C VAL A 480 -6.80 19.56 -5.50
N ALA A 481 -5.98 18.61 -5.97
CA ALA A 481 -4.71 18.91 -6.62
C ALA A 481 -4.85 19.84 -7.85
N PRO A 482 -5.79 19.61 -8.80
CA PRO A 482 -5.97 20.53 -9.93
C PRO A 482 -6.35 21.96 -9.52
N LEU A 483 -7.12 22.11 -8.42
CA LEU A 483 -7.54 23.42 -7.94
C LEU A 483 -6.41 24.25 -7.29
N LEU A 484 -5.34 23.57 -6.90
CA LEU A 484 -4.13 24.23 -6.39
C LEU A 484 -3.15 24.59 -7.51
N VAL A 485 -3.27 23.92 -8.68
CA VAL A 485 -2.32 24.04 -9.81
C VAL A 485 -2.90 24.83 -10.99
N SER A 486 -4.22 25.10 -11.00
CA SER A 486 -4.85 25.92 -12.04
C SER A 486 -4.63 27.42 -11.77
N ASP A 487 -4.32 28.17 -12.85
CA ASP A 487 -4.03 29.62 -12.94
C ASP A 487 -5.06 30.51 -12.24
#